data_d39de512d9525eebc4d82c1b697f7e42
#
_entry.id   d39de512d9525eebc4d82c1b697f7e42
#
_cell.length_a   1.000
_cell.length_b   1.000
_cell.length_c   1.000
_cell.angle_alpha   90.00
_cell.angle_beta   90.00
_cell.angle_gamma   90.00
#
_symmetry.space_group_name_H-M   'P 1'
#
loop_
_entity.id
_entity.type
_entity.pdbx_description
1 polymer ?
#
loop_
_entity_poly.entity_id
_entity_poly.type
_entity_poly.pdbx_seq_one_letter_code
_entity_poly.pdbx_strand_id
1 'polypeptide(L)'
;MCDYNEYKDKIIEIRRYLHQYPEPSFKEYETAHYIREHLNQLEHCEVIELTDTGTVAVFNKGGNKKIGLRADIDALPIQEERTDIEFVSERDGWMHACGHDGHTALLLGAAFYFNDHIDELDNEIHCIFQHAEELIPGGARELVETGYFKDFDFIYGHHLWATLPLGHIDIKAGPASANSDVYAITIQGKGGHASQPHRSIDPVVIGSQFVTQLQTLVSRRLDPFDPVVVSNTVFQAGTTGAENVIPDKVLLGGSVRTTTEANRQFVKKNIEKLLEHLTLANDATYTIDYTIGYDAVYNDPEHTQFIMDIAKRDYDNIITEPPMLGGEDFSAYNKVAPCVYIFIGTGSEDFDYPHHHPKFGLNEDGFSIGLEMFVKVAREYK
;
A
#
# COMPACT_ATOMS: atom_id res chain seq x y z
N MET A 1 -11.77 21.73 19.52
CA MET A 1 -10.49 21.02 19.25
C MET A 1 -10.75 19.59 19.71
N CYS A 2 -10.44 18.57 18.90
CA CYS A 2 -10.63 17.19 19.32
C CYS A 2 -9.70 16.92 20.52
N ASP A 3 -10.23 16.42 21.64
CA ASP A 3 -9.39 15.93 22.73
C ASP A 3 -9.25 14.41 22.54
N TYR A 4 -8.08 13.98 22.04
CA TYR A 4 -7.76 12.56 21.85
C TYR A 4 -8.01 11.74 23.13
N ASN A 5 -7.78 12.33 24.31
CA ASN A 5 -7.92 11.60 25.58
C ASN A 5 -9.34 11.10 25.86
N GLU A 6 -10.37 11.73 25.26
CA GLU A 6 -11.76 11.26 25.37
C GLU A 6 -11.98 9.93 24.67
N TYR A 7 -11.22 9.65 23.59
CA TYR A 7 -11.38 8.44 22.76
C TYR A 7 -10.23 7.45 22.90
N LYS A 8 -9.12 7.85 23.56
CA LYS A 8 -7.85 7.11 23.64
C LYS A 8 -8.04 5.66 24.05
N ASP A 9 -8.68 5.43 25.21
CA ASP A 9 -8.79 4.09 25.77
C ASP A 9 -9.59 3.17 24.85
N LYS A 10 -10.65 3.68 24.24
CA LYS A 10 -11.47 2.95 23.28
C LYS A 10 -10.72 2.63 21.98
N ILE A 11 -9.95 3.57 21.46
CA ILE A 11 -9.11 3.37 20.25
C ILE A 11 -8.06 2.29 20.51
N ILE A 12 -7.38 2.34 21.67
CA ILE A 12 -6.37 1.35 22.05
C ILE A 12 -7.00 -0.04 22.24
N GLU A 13 -8.17 -0.13 22.87
CA GLU A 13 -8.91 -1.39 23.05
C GLU A 13 -9.26 -1.99 21.68
N ILE A 14 -9.84 -1.21 20.78
CA ILE A 14 -10.20 -1.64 19.42
C ILE A 14 -8.96 -2.11 18.66
N ARG A 15 -7.89 -1.31 18.66
CA ARG A 15 -6.63 -1.64 17.98
C ARG A 15 -6.07 -2.97 18.46
N ARG A 16 -6.03 -3.20 19.79
CA ARG A 16 -5.48 -4.42 20.37
C ARG A 16 -6.36 -5.63 20.10
N TYR A 17 -7.68 -5.45 20.08
CA TYR A 17 -8.62 -6.49 19.66
C TYR A 17 -8.38 -6.90 18.19
N LEU A 18 -8.31 -5.93 17.26
CA LEU A 18 -8.06 -6.21 15.85
C LEU A 18 -6.69 -6.89 15.64
N HIS A 19 -5.67 -6.48 16.41
CA HIS A 19 -4.36 -7.10 16.36
C HIS A 19 -4.38 -8.58 16.77
N GLN A 20 -5.19 -8.94 17.75
CA GLN A 20 -5.35 -10.33 18.20
C GLN A 20 -6.10 -11.20 17.18
N TYR A 21 -6.99 -10.61 16.37
CA TYR A 21 -7.85 -11.34 15.43
C TYR A 21 -7.65 -10.92 13.98
N PRO A 22 -6.41 -10.94 13.45
CA PRO A 22 -6.12 -10.51 12.08
C PRO A 22 -6.75 -11.42 11.04
N GLU A 23 -7.26 -10.85 9.95
CA GLU A 23 -7.84 -11.59 8.86
C GLU A 23 -7.17 -11.26 7.51
N PRO A 24 -7.06 -12.25 6.60
CA PRO A 24 -6.42 -12.05 5.31
C PRO A 24 -7.23 -11.18 4.36
N SER A 25 -6.52 -10.53 3.43
CA SER A 25 -7.11 -9.77 2.32
C SER A 25 -8.24 -10.53 1.63
N PHE A 26 -9.36 -9.86 1.35
CA PHE A 26 -10.60 -10.39 0.78
C PHE A 26 -11.35 -11.40 1.67
N LYS A 27 -11.00 -11.54 2.94
CA LYS A 27 -11.64 -12.45 3.90
C LYS A 27 -11.80 -11.82 5.29
N GLU A 28 -11.84 -10.53 5.36
CA GLU A 28 -11.92 -9.73 6.60
C GLU A 28 -13.37 -9.69 7.15
N TYR A 29 -14.02 -10.85 7.19
CA TYR A 29 -15.46 -10.93 7.51
C TYR A 29 -15.77 -10.59 8.97
N GLU A 30 -14.98 -11.10 9.91
CA GLU A 30 -15.15 -10.82 11.34
C GLU A 30 -14.71 -9.40 11.67
N THR A 31 -13.63 -8.91 11.03
CA THR A 31 -13.16 -7.52 11.12
C THR A 31 -14.22 -6.54 10.62
N ALA A 32 -14.80 -6.78 9.43
CA ALA A 32 -15.88 -5.97 8.88
C ALA A 32 -17.13 -6.01 9.77
N HIS A 33 -17.47 -7.18 10.31
CA HIS A 33 -18.59 -7.33 11.24
C HIS A 33 -18.36 -6.53 12.53
N TYR A 34 -17.18 -6.62 13.11
CA TYR A 34 -16.78 -5.87 14.30
C TYR A 34 -16.86 -4.35 14.08
N ILE A 35 -16.37 -3.86 12.94
CA ILE A 35 -16.48 -2.45 12.54
C ILE A 35 -17.94 -2.04 12.46
N ARG A 36 -18.78 -2.83 11.76
CA ARG A 36 -20.22 -2.55 11.57
C ARG A 36 -20.98 -2.57 12.88
N GLU A 37 -20.65 -3.45 13.82
CA GLU A 37 -21.25 -3.46 15.16
C GLU A 37 -21.01 -2.16 15.91
N HIS A 38 -19.78 -1.62 15.87
CA HIS A 38 -19.47 -0.32 16.49
C HIS A 38 -20.20 0.83 15.82
N LEU A 39 -20.25 0.86 14.49
CA LEU A 39 -20.88 1.92 13.72
C LEU A 39 -22.41 1.92 13.87
N ASN A 40 -23.05 0.75 13.91
CA ASN A 40 -24.50 0.61 14.07
C ASN A 40 -25.02 1.03 15.46
N GLN A 41 -24.13 1.22 16.44
CA GLN A 41 -24.49 1.77 17.76
C GLN A 41 -24.55 3.31 17.76
N LEU A 42 -24.08 3.98 16.70
CA LEU A 42 -24.02 5.42 16.59
C LEU A 42 -25.37 5.98 16.11
N GLU A 43 -25.84 7.03 16.75
CA GLU A 43 -27.14 7.63 16.47
C GLU A 43 -27.17 8.36 15.12
N HIS A 44 -26.06 9.00 14.75
CA HIS A 44 -25.95 9.91 13.60
C HIS A 44 -25.16 9.32 12.43
N CYS A 45 -25.07 7.98 12.34
CA CYS A 45 -24.31 7.24 11.35
C CYS A 45 -25.20 6.42 10.41
N GLU A 46 -25.05 6.59 9.11
CA GLU A 46 -25.60 5.67 8.11
C GLU A 46 -24.48 4.68 7.70
N VAL A 47 -24.70 3.39 7.94
CA VAL A 47 -23.71 2.34 7.60
C VAL A 47 -24.07 1.73 6.25
N ILE A 48 -23.12 1.72 5.31
CA ILE A 48 -23.26 1.18 3.97
C ILE A 48 -22.27 0.02 3.80
N GLU A 49 -22.79 -1.17 3.59
CA GLU A 49 -22.00 -2.34 3.18
C GLU A 49 -21.76 -2.26 1.67
N LEU A 50 -20.61 -1.70 1.27
CA LEU A 50 -20.33 -1.42 -0.14
C LEU A 50 -19.89 -2.67 -0.90
N THR A 51 -19.17 -3.55 -0.21
CA THR A 51 -18.80 -4.90 -0.65
C THR A 51 -18.95 -5.88 0.52
N ASP A 52 -18.61 -7.15 0.37
CA ASP A 52 -18.72 -8.16 1.43
C ASP A 52 -17.98 -7.73 2.71
N THR A 53 -16.80 -7.12 2.59
CA THR A 53 -15.97 -6.70 3.71
C THR A 53 -15.66 -5.20 3.74
N GLY A 54 -15.87 -4.48 2.63
CA GLY A 54 -15.74 -3.02 2.57
C GLY A 54 -16.96 -2.30 3.13
N THR A 55 -16.74 -1.34 4.04
CA THR A 55 -17.79 -0.61 4.75
C THR A 55 -17.57 0.89 4.65
N VAL A 56 -18.64 1.66 4.49
CA VAL A 56 -18.63 3.11 4.56
C VAL A 56 -19.60 3.59 5.63
N ALA A 57 -19.14 4.44 6.52
CA ALA A 57 -19.96 5.13 7.52
C ALA A 57 -20.15 6.59 7.12
N VAL A 58 -21.40 7.05 7.00
CA VAL A 58 -21.75 8.39 6.54
C VAL A 58 -22.29 9.22 7.66
N PHE A 59 -21.73 10.41 7.84
CA PHE A 59 -22.17 11.42 8.80
C PHE A 59 -22.57 12.71 8.08
N ASN A 60 -23.56 13.43 8.63
CA ASN A 60 -24.07 14.71 8.11
C ASN A 60 -24.43 14.64 6.61
N LYS A 61 -25.25 13.66 6.23
CA LYS A 61 -25.69 13.44 4.84
C LYS A 61 -26.34 14.68 4.25
N GLY A 62 -25.84 15.11 3.08
CA GLY A 62 -26.28 16.34 2.43
C GLY A 62 -25.56 17.59 2.89
N GLY A 63 -24.42 17.45 3.58
CA GLY A 63 -23.50 18.54 3.90
C GLY A 63 -22.90 19.22 2.67
N ASN A 64 -22.12 20.28 2.88
CA ASN A 64 -21.63 21.16 1.81
C ASN A 64 -20.72 20.45 0.79
N LYS A 65 -19.82 19.59 1.29
CA LYS A 65 -18.83 18.85 0.50
C LYS A 65 -18.83 17.39 0.91
N LYS A 66 -18.47 16.49 -0.01
CA LYS A 66 -18.29 15.07 0.26
C LYS A 66 -16.83 14.73 0.48
N ILE A 67 -16.48 14.34 1.69
CA ILE A 67 -15.11 14.04 2.10
C ILE A 67 -15.01 12.56 2.47
N GLY A 68 -14.08 11.85 1.84
CA GLY A 68 -13.70 10.50 2.22
C GLY A 68 -12.51 10.50 3.18
N LEU A 69 -12.62 9.71 4.25
CA LEU A 69 -11.52 9.40 5.18
C LEU A 69 -11.31 7.89 5.12
N ARG A 70 -10.11 7.42 4.77
CA ARG A 70 -9.87 6.00 4.51
C ARG A 70 -8.95 5.36 5.55
N ALA A 71 -9.31 4.15 5.95
CA ALA A 71 -8.43 3.19 6.62
C ALA A 71 -8.57 1.81 5.93
N ASP A 72 -7.46 1.11 5.79
CA ASP A 72 -7.38 -0.30 5.44
C ASP A 72 -7.64 -1.20 6.65
N ILE A 73 -8.07 -2.47 6.41
CA ILE A 73 -8.50 -3.36 7.49
C ILE A 73 -7.89 -4.76 7.46
N ASP A 74 -7.13 -5.15 6.42
CA ASP A 74 -6.60 -6.49 6.21
C ASP A 74 -5.26 -6.73 6.90
N ALA A 75 -4.86 -8.00 7.00
CA ALA A 75 -3.63 -8.46 7.63
C ALA A 75 -2.80 -9.35 6.70
N LEU A 76 -1.55 -9.59 7.12
CA LEU A 76 -0.52 -10.28 6.35
C LEU A 76 -0.31 -11.74 6.80
N PRO A 77 0.07 -12.64 5.86
CA PRO A 77 0.43 -14.02 6.18
C PRO A 77 1.84 -14.10 6.80
N ILE A 78 1.96 -13.54 8.00
CA ILE A 78 3.21 -13.47 8.78
C ILE A 78 2.96 -14.07 10.15
N GLN A 79 3.83 -15.00 10.58
CA GLN A 79 3.82 -15.51 11.94
C GLN A 79 4.40 -14.44 12.88
N GLU A 80 3.59 -13.96 13.80
CA GLU A 80 4.06 -13.02 14.81
C GLU A 80 5.08 -13.64 15.74
N GLU A 81 6.19 -12.94 16.00
CA GLU A 81 7.28 -13.34 16.90
C GLU A 81 7.42 -12.41 18.12
N ARG A 82 6.46 -11.55 18.38
CA ARG A 82 6.45 -10.69 19.56
C ARG A 82 6.09 -11.51 20.82
N THR A 83 6.80 -11.23 21.91
CA THR A 83 6.59 -11.86 23.22
C THR A 83 6.51 -10.85 24.36
N ASP A 84 6.58 -9.59 24.02
CA ASP A 84 6.67 -8.43 24.91
C ASP A 84 5.35 -7.67 25.04
N ILE A 85 4.30 -8.10 24.32
CA ILE A 85 2.95 -7.54 24.38
C ILE A 85 1.92 -8.59 24.81
N GLU A 86 0.82 -8.17 25.44
CA GLU A 86 -0.24 -9.06 25.89
C GLU A 86 -1.28 -9.40 24.82
N PHE A 87 -1.29 -8.63 23.71
CA PHE A 87 -2.28 -8.72 22.63
C PHE A 87 -1.67 -9.27 21.32
N VAL A 88 -0.81 -10.27 21.41
CA VAL A 88 -0.28 -10.98 20.22
C VAL A 88 -1.40 -11.63 19.42
N SER A 89 -1.17 -11.85 18.13
CA SER A 89 -2.12 -12.53 17.26
C SER A 89 -2.51 -13.91 17.79
N GLU A 90 -3.81 -14.18 17.86
CA GLU A 90 -4.39 -15.49 18.15
C GLU A 90 -4.64 -16.34 16.89
N ARG A 91 -4.30 -15.80 15.70
CA ARG A 91 -4.45 -16.44 14.39
C ARG A 91 -3.08 -16.91 13.91
N ASP A 92 -2.80 -18.21 14.02
CA ASP A 92 -1.52 -18.79 13.58
C ASP A 92 -1.20 -18.47 12.13
N GLY A 93 0.01 -17.91 11.89
CA GLY A 93 0.48 -17.50 10.57
C GLY A 93 -0.07 -16.17 10.05
N TRP A 94 -0.82 -15.40 10.85
CA TRP A 94 -1.38 -14.11 10.46
C TRP A 94 -1.07 -13.02 11.48
N MET A 95 -0.77 -11.81 11.01
CA MET A 95 -0.41 -10.67 11.85
C MET A 95 -0.76 -9.35 11.16
N HIS A 96 -1.23 -8.35 11.91
CA HIS A 96 -1.23 -6.97 11.48
C HIS A 96 0.19 -6.39 11.51
N ALA A 97 0.98 -6.72 10.48
CA ALA A 97 2.38 -6.30 10.38
C ALA A 97 2.57 -5.05 9.52
N CYS A 98 1.47 -4.36 9.13
CA CYS A 98 1.48 -3.09 8.43
C CYS A 98 0.80 -1.95 9.19
N GLY A 99 0.08 -2.26 10.29
CA GLY A 99 -0.54 -1.23 11.13
C GLY A 99 -1.99 -0.92 10.81
N HIS A 100 -2.64 -1.74 9.97
CA HIS A 100 -4.04 -1.55 9.56
C HIS A 100 -5.02 -1.69 10.74
N ASP A 101 -4.67 -2.43 11.78
CA ASP A 101 -5.36 -2.43 13.08
C ASP A 101 -5.40 -1.04 13.72
N GLY A 102 -4.28 -0.31 13.67
CA GLY A 102 -4.19 1.08 14.12
C GLY A 102 -4.98 2.03 13.24
N HIS A 103 -4.88 1.90 11.90
CA HIS A 103 -5.63 2.74 10.96
C HIS A 103 -7.14 2.59 11.15
N THR A 104 -7.62 1.35 11.25
CA THR A 104 -9.02 1.02 11.52
C THR A 104 -9.50 1.61 12.84
N ALA A 105 -8.71 1.42 13.92
CA ALA A 105 -9.07 1.93 15.24
C ALA A 105 -9.15 3.47 15.27
N LEU A 106 -8.25 4.15 14.58
CA LEU A 106 -8.26 5.60 14.47
C LEU A 106 -9.46 6.13 13.69
N LEU A 107 -9.85 5.45 12.60
CA LEU A 107 -11.01 5.85 11.82
C LEU A 107 -12.32 5.57 12.56
N LEU A 108 -12.41 4.48 13.36
CA LEU A 108 -13.53 4.28 14.30
C LEU A 108 -13.56 5.35 15.38
N GLY A 109 -12.39 5.75 15.91
CA GLY A 109 -12.29 6.87 16.85
C GLY A 109 -12.81 8.18 16.26
N ALA A 110 -12.48 8.46 14.99
CA ALA A 110 -13.03 9.60 14.27
C ALA A 110 -14.56 9.49 14.07
N ALA A 111 -15.06 8.31 13.77
CA ALA A 111 -16.51 8.06 13.65
C ALA A 111 -17.24 8.32 14.98
N PHE A 112 -16.67 7.93 16.13
CA PHE A 112 -17.23 8.27 17.45
C PHE A 112 -17.26 9.78 17.66
N TYR A 113 -16.15 10.47 17.35
CA TYR A 113 -16.08 11.93 17.43
C TYR A 113 -17.16 12.60 16.56
N PHE A 114 -17.34 12.16 15.32
CA PHE A 114 -18.34 12.75 14.42
C PHE A 114 -19.78 12.52 14.89
N ASN A 115 -20.05 11.36 15.50
CA ASN A 115 -21.34 11.10 16.12
C ASN A 115 -21.62 12.06 17.29
N ASP A 116 -20.64 12.26 18.18
CA ASP A 116 -20.79 13.08 19.38
C ASP A 116 -20.81 14.58 19.06
N HIS A 117 -20.27 14.97 17.91
CA HIS A 117 -20.13 16.36 17.46
C HIS A 117 -20.80 16.63 16.11
N ILE A 118 -21.92 15.95 15.81
CA ILE A 118 -22.60 16.02 14.52
C ILE A 118 -22.96 17.47 14.12
N ASP A 119 -23.37 18.28 15.08
CA ASP A 119 -23.76 19.70 14.87
C ASP A 119 -22.58 20.62 14.50
N GLU A 120 -21.34 20.11 14.61
CA GLU A 120 -20.12 20.83 14.26
C GLU A 120 -19.62 20.49 12.84
N LEU A 121 -20.30 19.60 12.12
CA LEU A 121 -19.92 19.17 10.77
C LEU A 121 -20.66 19.97 9.71
N ASP A 122 -19.93 20.74 8.90
CA ASP A 122 -20.47 21.41 7.71
C ASP A 122 -20.54 20.49 6.50
N ASN A 123 -19.67 19.48 6.43
CA ASN A 123 -19.47 18.59 5.32
C ASN A 123 -20.14 17.22 5.53
N GLU A 124 -20.43 16.52 4.44
CA GLU A 124 -20.81 15.10 4.44
C GLU A 124 -19.54 14.25 4.52
N ILE A 125 -19.37 13.51 5.64
CA ILE A 125 -18.16 12.75 5.93
C ILE A 125 -18.41 11.26 5.69
N HIS A 126 -17.53 10.62 4.93
CA HIS A 126 -17.55 9.19 4.64
C HIS A 126 -16.30 8.52 5.21
N CYS A 127 -16.45 7.79 6.32
CA CYS A 127 -15.40 6.94 6.87
C CYS A 127 -15.36 5.62 6.07
N ILE A 128 -14.30 5.41 5.30
CA ILE A 128 -14.12 4.29 4.37
C ILE A 128 -13.23 3.25 5.03
N PHE A 129 -13.81 2.14 5.45
CA PHE A 129 -13.10 0.97 5.96
C PHE A 129 -12.89 0.01 4.80
N GLN A 130 -11.68 0.03 4.26
CA GLN A 130 -11.35 -0.62 3.01
C GLN A 130 -10.63 -1.95 3.24
N HIS A 131 -11.09 -2.99 2.62
CA HIS A 131 -10.48 -4.32 2.62
C HIS A 131 -9.30 -4.44 1.65
N ALA A 132 -8.52 -5.50 1.81
CA ALA A 132 -7.57 -6.07 0.85
C ALA A 132 -6.57 -5.07 0.23
N GLU A 133 -5.87 -4.28 1.04
CA GLU A 133 -4.78 -3.42 0.57
C GLU A 133 -3.57 -4.26 0.13
N GLU A 134 -3.24 -5.31 0.86
CA GLU A 134 -2.00 -6.09 0.74
C GLU A 134 -1.99 -7.09 -0.44
N LEU A 135 -3.12 -7.29 -1.11
CA LEU A 135 -3.26 -8.27 -2.17
C LEU A 135 -3.85 -7.71 -3.47
N ILE A 136 -3.06 -7.74 -4.55
CA ILE A 136 -3.54 -7.35 -5.89
C ILE A 136 -4.77 -8.20 -6.29
N PRO A 137 -5.84 -7.57 -6.83
CA PRO A 137 -5.92 -6.25 -7.46
C PRO A 137 -6.23 -5.08 -6.51
N GLY A 138 -6.33 -5.30 -5.20
CA GLY A 138 -6.65 -4.30 -4.19
C GLY A 138 -8.14 -4.05 -3.99
N GLY A 139 -8.53 -3.89 -2.71
CA GLY A 139 -9.91 -3.60 -2.35
C GLY A 139 -10.37 -2.20 -2.74
N ALA A 140 -9.46 -1.22 -2.75
CA ALA A 140 -9.77 0.13 -3.21
C ALA A 140 -10.28 0.15 -4.65
N ARG A 141 -9.70 -0.68 -5.52
CA ARG A 141 -10.16 -0.83 -6.90
C ARG A 141 -11.61 -1.34 -6.95
N GLU A 142 -11.93 -2.37 -6.19
CA GLU A 142 -13.29 -2.93 -6.12
C GLU A 142 -14.27 -1.87 -5.63
N LEU A 143 -13.93 -1.14 -4.57
CA LEU A 143 -14.75 -0.07 -4.02
C LEU A 143 -14.99 1.05 -5.05
N VAL A 144 -13.95 1.50 -5.76
CA VAL A 144 -14.06 2.53 -6.81
C VAL A 144 -14.93 2.05 -7.99
N GLU A 145 -14.81 0.78 -8.40
CA GLU A 145 -15.60 0.18 -9.49
C GLU A 145 -17.10 0.11 -9.17
N THR A 146 -17.52 0.20 -7.90
CA THR A 146 -18.94 0.36 -7.53
C THR A 146 -19.55 1.66 -8.05
N GLY A 147 -18.73 2.65 -8.32
CA GLY A 147 -19.15 3.99 -8.74
C GLY A 147 -19.60 4.90 -7.60
N TYR A 148 -19.47 4.48 -6.34
CA TYR A 148 -19.88 5.23 -5.16
C TYR A 148 -19.15 6.57 -4.99
N PHE A 149 -17.85 6.62 -5.35
CA PHE A 149 -16.96 7.76 -5.07
C PHE A 149 -16.92 8.85 -6.16
N LYS A 150 -17.77 8.78 -7.18
CA LYS A 150 -17.69 9.67 -8.36
C LYS A 150 -17.87 11.16 -8.07
N ASP A 151 -18.59 11.49 -6.99
CA ASP A 151 -18.96 12.87 -6.67
C ASP A 151 -18.27 13.35 -5.38
N PHE A 152 -17.13 12.75 -5.02
CA PHE A 152 -16.36 13.18 -3.86
C PHE A 152 -15.50 14.40 -4.20
N ASP A 153 -15.52 15.39 -3.32
CA ASP A 153 -14.69 16.59 -3.43
C ASP A 153 -13.24 16.32 -3.03
N PHE A 154 -13.04 15.39 -2.07
CA PHE A 154 -11.72 15.06 -1.54
C PHE A 154 -11.71 13.70 -0.83
N ILE A 155 -10.62 12.93 -0.98
CA ILE A 155 -10.40 11.70 -0.21
C ILE A 155 -9.03 11.78 0.47
N TYR A 156 -9.02 11.58 1.78
CA TYR A 156 -7.83 11.62 2.63
C TYR A 156 -7.57 10.26 3.28
N GLY A 157 -6.30 9.90 3.34
CA GLY A 157 -5.81 8.76 4.11
C GLY A 157 -4.47 9.09 4.75
N HIS A 158 -4.10 8.29 5.74
CA HIS A 158 -2.75 8.31 6.28
C HIS A 158 -2.30 6.90 6.68
N HIS A 159 -0.99 6.71 6.68
CA HIS A 159 -0.35 5.48 7.14
C HIS A 159 0.46 5.76 8.40
N LEU A 160 0.28 4.93 9.43
CA LEU A 160 1.15 4.92 10.60
C LEU A 160 2.48 4.27 10.23
N TRP A 161 3.60 4.97 10.38
CA TRP A 161 4.89 4.53 9.85
C TRP A 161 5.89 4.23 10.96
N ALA A 162 6.18 2.94 11.20
CA ALA A 162 7.01 2.46 12.32
C ALA A 162 8.48 2.92 12.25
N THR A 163 9.03 3.18 11.06
CA THR A 163 10.42 3.63 10.91
C THR A 163 10.58 5.14 10.81
N LEU A 164 9.46 5.88 10.80
CA LEU A 164 9.46 7.34 10.96
C LEU A 164 9.39 7.68 12.46
N PRO A 165 10.25 8.57 12.97
CA PRO A 165 10.25 8.89 14.40
C PRO A 165 8.89 9.37 14.90
N LEU A 166 8.55 9.00 16.13
CA LEU A 166 7.30 9.39 16.79
C LEU A 166 7.07 10.89 16.70
N GLY A 167 5.85 11.29 16.33
CA GLY A 167 5.45 12.68 16.23
C GLY A 167 5.89 13.41 14.94
N HIS A 168 6.59 12.73 14.03
CA HIS A 168 6.87 13.27 12.69
C HIS A 168 5.70 13.01 11.74
N ILE A 169 5.45 13.95 10.84
CA ILE A 169 4.44 13.82 9.79
C ILE A 169 5.12 14.09 8.46
N ASP A 170 5.10 13.11 7.55
CA ASP A 170 5.63 13.29 6.19
C ASP A 170 4.49 13.65 5.23
N ILE A 171 4.60 14.85 4.66
CA ILE A 171 3.60 15.44 3.74
C ILE A 171 4.30 15.90 2.47
N LYS A 172 3.89 15.38 1.33
CA LYS A 172 4.47 15.69 0.03
C LYS A 172 3.41 15.81 -1.05
N ALA A 173 3.46 16.86 -1.85
CA ALA A 173 2.68 16.97 -3.08
C ALA A 173 3.28 16.12 -4.20
N GLY A 174 2.45 15.62 -5.10
CA GLY A 174 2.86 14.73 -6.19
C GLY A 174 2.94 13.26 -5.75
N PRO A 175 3.81 12.44 -6.34
CA PRO A 175 3.90 11.03 -6.00
C PRO A 175 4.27 10.80 -4.53
N ALA A 176 3.41 10.08 -3.80
CA ALA A 176 3.63 9.64 -2.42
C ALA A 176 4.07 8.17 -2.34
N SER A 177 3.63 7.33 -3.30
CA SER A 177 4.05 5.93 -3.44
C SER A 177 4.53 5.65 -4.87
N ALA A 178 4.79 4.38 -5.20
CA ALA A 178 5.21 3.97 -6.53
C ALA A 178 4.18 3.06 -7.22
N ASN A 179 4.15 3.12 -8.55
CA ASN A 179 3.59 2.04 -9.35
C ASN A 179 4.30 0.73 -8.99
N SER A 180 3.58 -0.36 -8.81
CA SER A 180 4.14 -1.63 -8.35
C SER A 180 3.79 -2.77 -9.31
N ASP A 181 4.67 -2.97 -10.33
CA ASP A 181 4.49 -4.04 -11.30
C ASP A 181 5.44 -5.22 -11.01
N VAL A 182 5.06 -6.38 -11.52
CA VAL A 182 5.91 -7.56 -11.49
C VAL A 182 5.97 -8.21 -12.88
N TYR A 183 7.04 -8.94 -13.16
CA TYR A 183 7.15 -9.73 -14.38
C TYR A 183 7.64 -11.14 -14.10
N ALA A 184 7.16 -12.08 -14.89
CA ALA A 184 7.64 -13.44 -14.99
C ALA A 184 7.99 -13.77 -16.44
N ILE A 185 9.20 -14.28 -16.69
CA ILE A 185 9.74 -14.53 -18.02
C ILE A 185 10.23 -15.96 -18.09
N THR A 186 9.92 -16.64 -19.19
CA THR A 186 10.57 -17.87 -19.59
C THR A 186 11.34 -17.63 -20.88
N ILE A 187 12.66 -17.85 -20.87
CA ILE A 187 13.45 -17.91 -22.10
C ILE A 187 13.64 -19.38 -22.44
N GLN A 188 13.16 -19.80 -23.60
CA GLN A 188 13.27 -21.14 -24.13
C GLN A 188 14.43 -21.20 -25.12
N GLY A 189 15.44 -21.96 -24.74
CA GLY A 189 16.55 -22.32 -25.59
C GLY A 189 16.44 -23.77 -26.07
N LYS A 190 17.59 -24.42 -26.19
CA LYS A 190 17.72 -25.83 -26.56
C LYS A 190 18.82 -26.45 -25.71
N GLY A 191 18.45 -27.35 -24.81
CA GLY A 191 19.37 -28.02 -23.92
C GLY A 191 20.31 -29.01 -24.66
N GLY A 192 21.33 -29.46 -23.96
CA GLY A 192 22.28 -30.39 -24.51
C GLY A 192 23.42 -30.74 -23.56
N HIS A 193 24.40 -31.48 -24.08
CA HIS A 193 25.58 -31.82 -23.31
C HIS A 193 26.54 -30.64 -23.18
N ALA A 194 26.95 -30.28 -21.97
CA ALA A 194 27.78 -29.11 -21.71
C ALA A 194 29.09 -29.05 -22.47
N SER A 195 29.66 -30.22 -22.86
CA SER A 195 30.86 -30.28 -23.69
C SER A 195 30.61 -30.02 -25.19
N GLN A 196 29.34 -29.89 -25.61
CA GLN A 196 28.95 -29.66 -27.01
C GLN A 196 28.02 -28.45 -27.13
N PRO A 197 28.41 -27.26 -26.63
CA PRO A 197 27.53 -26.08 -26.59
C PRO A 197 27.12 -25.62 -28.00
N HIS A 198 27.91 -25.91 -29.03
CA HIS A 198 27.61 -25.60 -30.44
C HIS A 198 26.38 -26.33 -31.01
N ARG A 199 25.82 -27.30 -30.28
CA ARG A 199 24.60 -28.05 -30.63
C ARG A 199 23.39 -27.62 -29.80
N SER A 200 23.58 -26.64 -28.90
CA SER A 200 22.59 -26.12 -27.96
C SER A 200 22.32 -24.67 -28.24
N ILE A 201 21.26 -24.15 -27.63
CA ILE A 201 20.98 -22.74 -27.47
C ILE A 201 20.89 -22.51 -25.95
N ASP A 202 21.92 -21.92 -25.37
CA ASP A 202 22.07 -21.86 -23.91
C ASP A 202 21.21 -20.70 -23.30
N PRO A 203 20.08 -21.01 -22.65
CA PRO A 203 19.23 -20.01 -22.10
C PRO A 203 19.81 -19.33 -20.83
N VAL A 204 20.79 -19.97 -20.17
CA VAL A 204 21.48 -19.39 -18.99
C VAL A 204 22.29 -18.17 -19.42
N VAL A 205 23.02 -18.28 -20.55
CA VAL A 205 23.78 -17.16 -21.11
C VAL A 205 22.87 -16.04 -21.54
N ILE A 206 21.75 -16.35 -22.23
CA ILE A 206 20.79 -15.35 -22.70
C ILE A 206 20.15 -14.64 -21.49
N GLY A 207 19.70 -15.38 -20.48
CA GLY A 207 19.12 -14.82 -19.26
C GLY A 207 20.10 -13.94 -18.48
N SER A 208 21.37 -14.33 -18.40
CA SER A 208 22.42 -13.52 -17.75
C SER A 208 22.66 -12.20 -18.48
N GLN A 209 22.67 -12.22 -19.81
CA GLN A 209 22.75 -10.99 -20.63
C GLN A 209 21.53 -10.10 -20.43
N PHE A 210 20.32 -10.69 -20.38
CA PHE A 210 19.10 -9.94 -20.10
C PHE A 210 19.18 -9.21 -18.76
N VAL A 211 19.49 -9.92 -17.67
CA VAL A 211 19.59 -9.31 -16.32
C VAL A 211 20.62 -8.18 -16.30
N THR A 212 21.78 -8.37 -16.93
CA THR A 212 22.84 -7.35 -16.98
C THR A 212 22.40 -6.12 -17.78
N GLN A 213 21.81 -6.32 -18.96
CA GLN A 213 21.38 -5.21 -19.81
C GLN A 213 20.15 -4.50 -19.24
N LEU A 214 19.26 -5.20 -18.54
CA LEU A 214 18.11 -4.63 -17.86
C LEU A 214 18.51 -3.48 -16.92
N GLN A 215 19.64 -3.61 -16.20
CA GLN A 215 20.15 -2.58 -15.30
C GLN A 215 20.49 -1.28 -16.04
N THR A 216 20.81 -1.36 -17.33
CA THR A 216 21.12 -0.17 -18.12
C THR A 216 19.90 0.70 -18.43
N LEU A 217 18.69 0.15 -18.34
CA LEU A 217 17.47 0.95 -18.47
C LEU A 217 17.42 2.05 -17.42
N VAL A 218 17.62 1.68 -16.15
CA VAL A 218 17.63 2.63 -15.04
C VAL A 218 18.87 3.54 -15.09
N SER A 219 20.06 2.94 -15.22
CA SER A 219 21.31 3.71 -15.07
C SER A 219 21.69 4.58 -16.26
N ARG A 220 21.12 4.36 -17.47
CA ARG A 220 21.54 5.03 -18.72
C ARG A 220 20.42 5.60 -19.58
N ARG A 221 19.15 5.33 -19.26
CA ARG A 221 18.05 5.67 -20.17
C ARG A 221 16.89 6.40 -19.52
N LEU A 222 16.86 6.46 -18.20
CA LEU A 222 15.90 7.22 -17.40
C LEU A 222 16.58 8.44 -16.79
N ASP A 223 15.79 9.45 -16.45
CA ASP A 223 16.29 10.62 -15.74
C ASP A 223 16.77 10.16 -14.34
N PRO A 224 18.01 10.49 -13.91
CA PRO A 224 18.52 10.10 -12.60
C PRO A 224 17.78 10.71 -11.42
N PHE A 225 16.94 11.74 -11.64
CA PHE A 225 16.09 12.35 -10.62
C PHE A 225 14.71 11.68 -10.52
N ASP A 226 14.34 10.83 -11.47
CA ASP A 226 13.11 10.04 -11.40
C ASP A 226 13.36 8.76 -10.59
N PRO A 227 12.67 8.55 -9.45
CA PRO A 227 12.78 7.31 -8.70
C PRO A 227 12.24 6.12 -9.51
N VAL A 228 13.14 5.23 -9.93
CA VAL A 228 12.80 4.00 -10.64
C VAL A 228 13.64 2.85 -10.11
N VAL A 229 12.98 1.74 -9.76
CA VAL A 229 13.63 0.49 -9.37
C VAL A 229 13.20 -0.63 -10.31
N VAL A 230 14.17 -1.37 -10.84
CA VAL A 230 13.95 -2.59 -11.61
C VAL A 230 14.84 -3.69 -11.03
N SER A 231 14.24 -4.62 -10.32
CA SER A 231 14.96 -5.72 -9.66
C SER A 231 14.59 -7.03 -10.29
N ASN A 232 15.60 -7.82 -10.70
CA ASN A 232 15.40 -9.22 -11.05
C ASN A 232 15.64 -10.06 -9.79
N THR A 233 14.60 -10.70 -9.28
CA THR A 233 14.63 -11.41 -8.00
C THR A 233 14.55 -12.94 -8.14
N VAL A 234 14.18 -13.42 -9.32
CA VAL A 234 14.14 -14.85 -9.65
C VAL A 234 15.04 -15.14 -10.84
N PHE A 235 15.95 -16.09 -10.69
CA PHE A 235 16.76 -16.67 -11.77
C PHE A 235 16.89 -18.16 -11.51
N GLN A 236 16.16 -18.98 -12.28
CA GLN A 236 16.14 -20.44 -12.09
C GLN A 236 16.45 -21.15 -13.39
N ALA A 237 17.54 -21.97 -13.39
CA ALA A 237 17.94 -22.78 -14.52
C ALA A 237 18.77 -23.95 -14.05
N GLY A 238 18.70 -25.06 -14.81
CA GLY A 238 19.46 -26.28 -14.53
C GLY A 238 19.02 -26.99 -13.25
N THR A 239 19.80 -27.98 -12.88
CA THR A 239 19.59 -28.79 -11.66
C THR A 239 20.94 -29.07 -11.03
N THR A 240 21.07 -28.82 -9.74
CA THR A 240 22.28 -29.20 -8.97
C THR A 240 22.53 -30.68 -9.04
N GLY A 241 23.79 -31.09 -9.32
CA GLY A 241 24.19 -32.49 -9.56
C GLY A 241 24.09 -32.89 -11.02
N ALA A 242 23.70 -32.01 -11.94
CA ALA A 242 23.66 -32.21 -13.37
C ALA A 242 24.47 -31.13 -14.13
N GLU A 243 25.66 -30.82 -13.67
CA GLU A 243 26.53 -29.75 -14.20
C GLU A 243 27.01 -30.00 -15.63
N ASN A 244 26.87 -31.23 -16.14
CA ASN A 244 27.16 -31.62 -17.53
C ASN A 244 25.97 -31.41 -18.48
N VAL A 245 24.87 -30.79 -18.04
CA VAL A 245 23.65 -30.56 -18.83
C VAL A 245 23.39 -29.04 -18.98
N ILE A 246 23.31 -28.57 -20.22
CA ILE A 246 22.76 -27.27 -20.55
C ILE A 246 21.24 -27.41 -20.48
N PRO A 247 20.52 -26.59 -19.66
CA PRO A 247 19.07 -26.68 -19.53
C PRO A 247 18.34 -26.22 -20.80
N ASP A 248 17.09 -26.61 -20.96
CA ASP A 248 16.25 -26.18 -22.09
C ASP A 248 15.74 -24.75 -21.91
N LYS A 249 15.57 -24.27 -20.66
CA LYS A 249 14.98 -23.00 -20.35
C LYS A 249 15.55 -22.34 -19.10
N VAL A 250 15.38 -21.05 -18.99
CA VAL A 250 15.59 -20.27 -17.77
C VAL A 250 14.29 -19.53 -17.40
N LEU A 251 13.98 -19.49 -16.10
CA LEU A 251 12.90 -18.71 -15.54
C LEU A 251 13.50 -17.49 -14.86
N LEU A 252 12.98 -16.32 -15.20
CA LEU A 252 13.34 -15.03 -14.62
C LEU A 252 12.09 -14.39 -14.05
N GLY A 253 12.24 -13.63 -12.99
CA GLY A 253 11.16 -12.85 -12.41
C GLY A 253 11.68 -11.62 -11.68
N GLY A 254 10.85 -10.61 -11.60
CA GLY A 254 11.29 -9.38 -10.96
C GLY A 254 10.17 -8.39 -10.71
N SER A 255 10.57 -7.28 -10.10
CA SER A 255 9.71 -6.20 -9.66
C SER A 255 10.13 -4.89 -10.31
N VAL A 256 9.14 -4.09 -10.68
CA VAL A 256 9.32 -2.75 -11.25
C VAL A 256 8.60 -1.75 -10.35
N ARG A 257 9.31 -0.68 -9.96
CA ARG A 257 8.74 0.45 -9.22
C ARG A 257 9.03 1.72 -9.99
N THR A 258 8.00 2.54 -10.21
CA THR A 258 8.11 3.84 -10.91
C THR A 258 7.15 4.83 -10.27
N THR A 259 7.47 6.11 -10.32
CA THR A 259 6.62 7.16 -9.75
C THR A 259 5.74 7.87 -10.79
N THR A 260 5.91 7.53 -12.06
CA THR A 260 5.12 8.09 -13.17
C THR A 260 4.67 7.00 -14.14
N GLU A 261 3.51 7.18 -14.74
CA GLU A 261 3.02 6.28 -15.79
C GLU A 261 3.92 6.27 -17.03
N ALA A 262 4.53 7.40 -17.36
CA ALA A 262 5.48 7.49 -18.48
C ALA A 262 6.68 6.55 -18.27
N ASN A 263 7.27 6.53 -17.07
CA ASN A 263 8.38 5.65 -16.73
C ASN A 263 7.94 4.19 -16.66
N ARG A 264 6.72 3.90 -16.15
CA ARG A 264 6.12 2.55 -16.16
C ARG A 264 6.06 1.98 -17.57
N GLN A 265 5.46 2.73 -18.48
CA GLN A 265 5.33 2.31 -19.88
C GLN A 265 6.69 2.20 -20.58
N PHE A 266 7.61 3.12 -20.29
CA PHE A 266 8.97 3.04 -20.81
C PHE A 266 9.67 1.75 -20.36
N VAL A 267 9.64 1.42 -19.09
CA VAL A 267 10.29 0.21 -18.55
C VAL A 267 9.67 -1.05 -19.13
N LYS A 268 8.33 -1.17 -19.09
CA LYS A 268 7.59 -2.32 -19.65
C LYS A 268 7.97 -2.56 -21.13
N LYS A 269 7.84 -1.55 -21.95
CA LYS A 269 8.18 -1.63 -23.37
C LYS A 269 9.63 -2.03 -23.63
N ASN A 270 10.57 -1.55 -22.81
CA ASN A 270 11.99 -1.84 -23.01
C ASN A 270 12.39 -3.22 -22.46
N ILE A 271 11.71 -3.76 -21.45
CA ILE A 271 11.83 -5.17 -21.05
C ILE A 271 11.48 -6.08 -22.22
N GLU A 272 10.31 -5.90 -22.83
CA GLU A 272 9.86 -6.70 -23.97
C GLU A 272 10.82 -6.57 -25.16
N LYS A 273 11.23 -5.35 -25.51
CA LYS A 273 12.18 -5.09 -26.59
C LYS A 273 13.54 -5.73 -26.37
N LEU A 274 14.03 -5.74 -25.12
CA LEU A 274 15.29 -6.36 -24.77
C LEU A 274 15.23 -7.88 -24.91
N LEU A 275 14.13 -8.50 -24.45
CA LEU A 275 13.88 -9.93 -24.63
C LEU A 275 13.84 -10.31 -26.11
N GLU A 276 13.05 -9.59 -26.91
CA GLU A 276 12.93 -9.83 -28.34
C GLU A 276 14.29 -9.82 -29.03
N HIS A 277 15.13 -8.81 -28.76
CA HIS A 277 16.44 -8.69 -29.42
C HIS A 277 17.42 -9.79 -29.00
N LEU A 278 17.47 -10.13 -27.69
CA LEU A 278 18.35 -11.14 -27.19
C LEU A 278 17.96 -12.55 -27.64
N THR A 279 16.67 -12.85 -27.66
CA THR A 279 16.21 -14.18 -28.10
C THR A 279 16.36 -14.34 -29.60
N LEU A 280 16.03 -13.31 -30.39
CA LEU A 280 16.22 -13.33 -31.85
C LEU A 280 17.72 -13.54 -32.23
N ALA A 281 18.61 -12.83 -31.55
CA ALA A 281 20.07 -12.93 -31.83
C ALA A 281 20.68 -14.31 -31.52
N ASN A 282 19.97 -15.13 -30.74
CA ASN A 282 20.43 -16.43 -30.26
C ASN A 282 19.54 -17.59 -30.72
N ASP A 283 18.64 -17.41 -31.67
CA ASP A 283 17.68 -18.43 -32.16
C ASP A 283 16.83 -19.03 -31.02
N ALA A 284 16.57 -18.26 -29.95
CA ALA A 284 15.74 -18.65 -28.82
C ALA A 284 14.33 -18.03 -28.93
N THR A 285 13.44 -18.44 -28.04
CA THR A 285 12.12 -17.84 -27.88
C THR A 285 11.87 -17.43 -26.45
N TYR A 286 10.84 -16.59 -26.20
CA TYR A 286 10.46 -16.23 -24.85
C TYR A 286 8.94 -16.14 -24.68
N THR A 287 8.50 -16.23 -23.43
CA THR A 287 7.19 -15.78 -22.98
C THR A 287 7.38 -14.79 -21.82
N ILE A 288 6.51 -13.83 -21.74
CA ILE A 288 6.48 -12.88 -20.62
C ILE A 288 5.04 -12.73 -20.11
N ASP A 289 4.88 -12.82 -18.80
CA ASP A 289 3.71 -12.35 -18.06
C ASP A 289 4.13 -11.10 -17.32
N TYR A 290 3.54 -9.95 -17.71
CA TYR A 290 3.79 -8.66 -17.08
C TYR A 290 2.51 -8.19 -16.40
N THR A 291 2.46 -8.32 -15.09
CA THR A 291 1.34 -7.91 -14.27
C THR A 291 1.48 -6.45 -13.87
N ILE A 292 0.54 -5.62 -14.31
CA ILE A 292 0.37 -4.25 -13.84
C ILE A 292 -0.31 -4.32 -12.48
N GLY A 293 0.39 -3.85 -11.45
CA GLY A 293 -0.12 -3.76 -10.09
C GLY A 293 -0.71 -2.38 -9.78
N TYR A 294 -0.52 -1.89 -8.57
CA TYR A 294 -1.05 -0.59 -8.13
C TYR A 294 -0.42 0.57 -8.91
N ASP A 295 -1.18 1.64 -9.08
CA ASP A 295 -0.66 2.91 -9.54
C ASP A 295 0.09 3.62 -8.40
N ALA A 296 0.90 4.62 -8.70
CA ALA A 296 1.45 5.49 -7.68
C ALA A 296 0.33 6.32 -7.05
N VAL A 297 0.30 6.41 -5.72
CA VAL A 297 -0.53 7.41 -5.04
C VAL A 297 -0.03 8.78 -5.42
N TYR A 298 -0.92 9.64 -5.90
CA TYR A 298 -0.62 11.00 -6.27
C TYR A 298 -1.36 11.98 -5.37
N ASN A 299 -0.61 12.70 -4.55
CA ASN A 299 -1.14 13.75 -3.70
C ASN A 299 -1.40 15.00 -4.51
N ASP A 300 -2.67 15.40 -4.60
CA ASP A 300 -3.07 16.63 -5.28
C ASP A 300 -2.41 17.85 -4.62
N PRO A 301 -1.74 18.73 -5.40
CA PRO A 301 -0.96 19.82 -4.83
C PRO A 301 -1.76 20.83 -4.01
N GLU A 302 -2.99 21.17 -4.42
CA GLU A 302 -3.84 22.13 -3.73
C GLU A 302 -4.32 21.54 -2.38
N HIS A 303 -4.80 20.31 -2.40
CA HIS A 303 -5.26 19.61 -1.21
C HIS A 303 -4.09 19.27 -0.27
N THR A 304 -2.90 18.97 -0.83
CA THR A 304 -1.69 18.79 -0.01
C THR A 304 -1.31 20.06 0.72
N GLN A 305 -1.44 21.23 0.08
CA GLN A 305 -1.18 22.50 0.76
C GLN A 305 -2.16 22.74 1.91
N PHE A 306 -3.44 22.40 1.73
CA PHE A 306 -4.45 22.45 2.81
C PHE A 306 -4.04 21.56 3.99
N ILE A 307 -3.65 20.29 3.74
CA ILE A 307 -3.17 19.37 4.79
C ILE A 307 -1.91 19.90 5.46
N MET A 308 -0.98 20.47 4.69
CA MET A 308 0.25 21.07 5.21
C MET A 308 -0.05 22.24 6.13
N ASP A 309 -1.02 23.10 5.79
CA ASP A 309 -1.39 24.27 6.58
C ASP A 309 -2.04 23.86 7.92
N ILE A 310 -2.88 22.83 7.91
CA ILE A 310 -3.44 22.22 9.13
C ILE A 310 -2.31 21.67 10.00
N ALA A 311 -1.43 20.84 9.42
CA ALA A 311 -0.38 20.18 10.18
C ALA A 311 0.60 21.19 10.79
N LYS A 312 1.08 22.18 10.03
CA LYS A 312 2.04 23.18 10.50
C LYS A 312 1.51 24.09 11.60
N ARG A 313 0.22 24.21 11.73
CA ARG A 313 -0.38 25.02 12.81
C ARG A 313 -0.21 24.34 14.18
N ASP A 314 -0.26 23.02 14.22
CA ASP A 314 -0.40 22.27 15.46
C ASP A 314 0.76 21.29 15.74
N TYR A 315 1.63 21.03 14.72
CA TYR A 315 2.77 20.12 14.86
C TYR A 315 4.07 20.73 14.34
N ASP A 316 5.17 20.49 15.07
CA ASP A 316 6.48 21.06 14.75
C ASP A 316 7.31 20.21 13.79
N ASN A 317 7.09 18.87 13.77
CA ASN A 317 7.93 17.92 13.05
C ASN A 317 7.33 17.52 11.70
N ILE A 318 7.11 18.49 10.83
CA ILE A 318 6.65 18.25 9.47
C ILE A 318 7.86 18.10 8.55
N ILE A 319 7.93 16.98 7.86
CA ILE A 319 9.00 16.67 6.91
C ILE A 319 8.44 16.43 5.51
N THR A 320 9.34 16.35 4.53
CA THR A 320 9.00 16.01 3.15
C THR A 320 10.09 15.08 2.62
N GLU A 321 9.82 13.78 2.65
CA GLU A 321 10.74 12.75 2.20
C GLU A 321 10.50 12.39 0.71
N PRO A 322 11.44 11.71 0.04
CA PRO A 322 11.19 11.08 -1.24
C PRO A 322 9.97 10.15 -1.18
N PRO A 323 9.27 9.89 -2.31
CA PRO A 323 8.13 8.98 -2.30
C PRO A 323 8.54 7.58 -1.82
N MET A 324 7.69 6.94 -1.02
CA MET A 324 7.85 5.53 -0.67
C MET A 324 7.78 4.69 -1.96
N LEU A 325 8.73 3.77 -2.16
CA LEU A 325 8.75 2.93 -3.35
C LEU A 325 7.97 1.60 -3.19
N GLY A 326 7.11 1.51 -2.16
CA GLY A 326 6.08 0.49 -2.01
C GLY A 326 4.87 0.75 -2.90
N GLY A 327 4.04 -0.28 -3.08
CA GLY A 327 2.71 -0.14 -3.66
C GLY A 327 1.71 0.29 -2.57
N GLU A 328 0.66 0.98 -2.97
CA GLU A 328 -0.47 1.37 -2.10
C GLU A 328 -1.73 1.48 -2.98
N ASP A 329 -2.76 0.70 -2.67
CA ASP A 329 -3.97 0.63 -3.48
C ASP A 329 -4.89 1.84 -3.30
N PHE A 330 -4.65 2.69 -2.28
CA PHE A 330 -5.28 4.01 -2.15
C PHE A 330 -5.20 4.82 -3.46
N SER A 331 -4.20 4.54 -4.28
CA SER A 331 -4.05 5.10 -5.64
C SER A 331 -5.28 4.95 -6.54
N ALA A 332 -6.14 3.95 -6.28
CA ALA A 332 -7.37 3.78 -7.05
C ALA A 332 -8.33 4.97 -6.90
N TYR A 333 -8.36 5.60 -5.73
CA TYR A 333 -9.20 6.78 -5.48
C TYR A 333 -8.76 8.01 -6.27
N ASN A 334 -7.49 8.11 -6.67
CA ASN A 334 -7.01 9.19 -7.56
C ASN A 334 -7.74 9.24 -8.91
N LYS A 335 -8.43 8.17 -9.31
CA LYS A 335 -9.21 8.11 -10.56
C LYS A 335 -10.57 8.79 -10.44
N VAL A 336 -11.04 9.05 -9.23
CA VAL A 336 -12.41 9.52 -8.96
C VAL A 336 -12.49 10.80 -8.16
N ALA A 337 -11.45 11.15 -7.39
CA ALA A 337 -11.40 12.37 -6.60
C ALA A 337 -9.96 12.90 -6.45
N PRO A 338 -9.75 14.18 -6.10
CA PRO A 338 -8.50 14.66 -5.54
C PRO A 338 -8.19 13.90 -4.25
N CYS A 339 -6.93 13.47 -4.08
CA CYS A 339 -6.51 12.66 -2.93
C CYS A 339 -5.28 13.24 -2.25
N VAL A 340 -5.16 12.99 -0.94
CA VAL A 340 -3.91 13.17 -0.19
C VAL A 340 -3.70 11.98 0.75
N TYR A 341 -2.50 11.42 0.72
CA TYR A 341 -2.05 10.35 1.59
C TYR A 341 -0.75 10.76 2.25
N ILE A 342 -0.69 10.73 3.57
CA ILE A 342 0.46 11.15 4.36
C ILE A 342 0.97 10.01 5.24
N PHE A 343 2.17 10.18 5.83
CA PHE A 343 2.72 9.21 6.76
C PHE A 343 2.89 9.85 8.13
N ILE A 344 2.49 9.12 9.18
CA ILE A 344 2.57 9.57 10.58
C ILE A 344 3.53 8.65 11.32
N GLY A 345 4.58 9.22 11.90
CA GLY A 345 5.61 8.50 12.59
C GLY A 345 5.13 7.92 13.93
N THR A 346 5.40 6.63 14.10
CA THR A 346 5.17 5.87 15.33
C THR A 346 6.41 5.12 15.80
N GLY A 347 7.59 5.38 15.18
CA GLY A 347 8.84 4.73 15.51
C GLY A 347 9.45 5.26 16.81
N SER A 348 10.00 4.35 17.60
CA SER A 348 10.78 4.63 18.82
C SER A 348 11.80 3.51 19.04
N GLU A 349 12.67 3.63 20.03
CA GLU A 349 13.69 2.60 20.34
C GLU A 349 13.07 1.21 20.61
N ASP A 350 11.82 1.15 21.13
CA ASP A 350 11.10 -0.09 21.39
C ASP A 350 10.31 -0.60 20.17
N PHE A 351 10.15 0.22 19.12
CA PHE A 351 9.37 -0.05 17.92
C PHE A 351 10.16 0.37 16.67
N ASP A 352 11.28 -0.34 16.40
CA ASP A 352 12.21 -0.04 15.31
C ASP A 352 12.19 -1.08 14.17
N TYR A 353 11.36 -2.12 14.30
CA TYR A 353 11.20 -3.10 13.23
C TYR A 353 10.37 -2.53 12.07
N PRO A 354 10.84 -2.74 10.82
CA PRO A 354 10.09 -2.24 9.65
C PRO A 354 8.77 -2.97 9.46
N HIS A 355 7.90 -2.37 8.65
CA HIS A 355 6.67 -3.00 8.18
C HIS A 355 6.97 -4.38 7.58
N HIS A 356 6.02 -5.31 7.70
CA HIS A 356 6.08 -6.71 7.27
C HIS A 356 7.12 -7.57 8.01
N HIS A 357 7.66 -7.09 9.14
CA HIS A 357 8.57 -7.86 9.97
C HIS A 357 7.78 -8.62 11.06
N PRO A 358 8.12 -9.90 11.41
CA PRO A 358 7.43 -10.67 12.46
C PRO A 358 7.40 -10.03 13.85
N LYS A 359 8.25 -9.05 14.10
CA LYS A 359 8.31 -8.26 15.33
C LYS A 359 7.85 -6.81 15.18
N PHE A 360 7.17 -6.51 14.08
CA PHE A 360 6.60 -5.19 13.85
C PHE A 360 5.71 -4.74 15.01
N GLY A 361 5.67 -3.45 15.27
CA GLY A 361 4.79 -2.83 16.24
C GLY A 361 4.71 -1.32 16.06
N LEU A 362 3.68 -0.73 16.61
CA LEU A 362 3.42 0.71 16.59
C LEU A 362 3.49 1.26 18.01
N ASN A 363 4.10 2.43 18.18
CA ASN A 363 3.95 3.20 19.40
C ASN A 363 2.60 3.90 19.40
N GLU A 364 1.70 3.49 20.29
CA GLU A 364 0.32 3.99 20.40
C GLU A 364 0.25 5.49 20.78
N ASP A 365 1.32 6.10 21.28
CA ASP A 365 1.36 7.55 21.54
C ASP A 365 1.27 8.40 20.25
N GLY A 366 1.62 7.83 19.09
CA GLY A 366 1.45 8.47 17.79
C GLY A 366 -0.01 8.54 17.30
N PHE A 367 -0.92 7.83 17.94
CA PHE A 367 -2.33 7.74 17.54
C PHE A 367 -3.09 9.06 17.69
N SER A 368 -2.67 9.92 18.62
CA SER A 368 -3.27 11.24 18.78
C SER A 368 -3.25 12.06 17.49
N ILE A 369 -2.11 12.04 16.78
CA ILE A 369 -1.95 12.76 15.51
C ILE A 369 -2.91 12.20 14.46
N GLY A 370 -3.01 10.87 14.35
CA GLY A 370 -3.89 10.21 13.37
C GLY A 370 -5.36 10.58 13.56
N LEU A 371 -5.88 10.49 14.79
CA LEU A 371 -7.25 10.89 15.10
C LEU A 371 -7.47 12.38 14.80
N GLU A 372 -6.58 13.24 15.31
CA GLU A 372 -6.71 14.69 15.15
C GLU A 372 -6.67 15.10 13.68
N MET A 373 -5.84 14.46 12.86
CA MET A 373 -5.79 14.75 11.41
C MET A 373 -7.09 14.37 10.71
N PHE A 374 -7.69 13.20 10.99
CA PHE A 374 -9.01 12.85 10.46
C PHE A 374 -10.07 13.91 10.83
N VAL A 375 -10.12 14.30 12.10
CA VAL A 375 -11.11 15.26 12.59
C VAL A 375 -10.90 16.65 11.97
N LYS A 376 -9.65 17.13 11.90
CA LYS A 376 -9.34 18.44 11.32
C LYS A 376 -9.65 18.51 9.84
N VAL A 377 -9.31 17.45 9.09
CA VAL A 377 -9.64 17.37 7.67
C VAL A 377 -11.15 17.44 7.45
N ALA A 378 -11.93 16.67 8.20
CA ALA A 378 -13.38 16.65 8.09
C ALA A 378 -14.03 18.03 8.39
N ARG A 379 -13.54 18.73 9.41
CA ARG A 379 -14.14 19.99 9.92
C ARG A 379 -13.67 21.23 9.18
N GLU A 380 -12.45 21.25 8.65
CA GLU A 380 -11.82 22.47 8.15
C GLU A 380 -11.80 22.56 6.63
N TYR A 381 -12.09 21.47 5.91
CA TYR A 381 -12.19 21.47 4.45
C TYR A 381 -13.37 22.36 4.00
N LYS A 382 -13.15 23.19 2.95
CA LYS A 382 -14.13 24.21 2.49
C LYS A 382 -14.34 24.14 0.97
#